data_2824917741ea77c6088092d0c1e94e6b
#
_entry.id   2824917741ea77c6088092d0c1e94e6b
#
_cell.length_a   1.000
_cell.length_b   1.000
_cell.length_c   1.000
_cell.angle_alpha   90.00
_cell.angle_beta   90.00
_cell.angle_gamma   90.00
#
_symmetry.space_group_name_H-M   'P 1'
#
loop_
_entity.id
_entity.type
_entity.pdbx_description
1 polymer ?
#
loop_
_entity_poly.entity_id
_entity_poly.type
_entity_poly.pdbx_seq_one_letter_code
_entity_poly.pdbx_strand_id
1 'polypeptide(L)' 'MDPAAAADVLHRTLKDPKRPITVADASVESGLPLRDAEAGLTWLTSEYRGHLRVTEDGDLVHLFAHGFEKL' A
#
# COMPACT_ATOMS: atom_id res chain seq x y z
N MET A 1 4.87 -12.92 -7.52
CA MET A 1 4.77 -11.69 -8.34
C MET A 1 5.88 -10.74 -7.93
N ASP A 2 6.47 -10.09 -8.90
CA ASP A 2 7.49 -9.08 -8.66
C ASP A 2 6.92 -7.91 -7.86
N PRO A 3 7.63 -7.38 -6.84
CA PRO A 3 7.14 -6.24 -6.05
C PRO A 3 6.73 -5.02 -6.88
N ALA A 4 7.48 -4.71 -7.93
CA ALA A 4 7.13 -3.58 -8.80
C ALA A 4 5.82 -3.84 -9.54
N ALA A 5 5.59 -5.07 -9.98
CA ALA A 5 4.33 -5.45 -10.65
C ALA A 5 3.17 -5.38 -9.66
N ALA A 6 3.37 -5.85 -8.42
CA ALA A 6 2.35 -5.75 -7.39
C ALA A 6 2.03 -4.29 -7.07
N ALA A 7 3.06 -3.45 -6.98
CA ALA A 7 2.88 -2.01 -6.76
C ALA A 7 2.06 -1.37 -7.87
N ASP A 8 2.29 -1.76 -9.11
CA ASP A 8 1.52 -1.25 -10.25
C ASP A 8 0.05 -1.61 -10.14
N VAL A 9 -0.25 -2.85 -9.76
CA VAL A 9 -1.63 -3.28 -9.55
C VAL A 9 -2.29 -2.47 -8.45
N LEU A 10 -1.60 -2.29 -7.32
CA LEU A 10 -2.12 -1.50 -6.20
C LEU A 10 -2.35 -0.04 -6.60
N HIS A 11 -1.42 0.53 -7.35
CA HIS A 11 -1.54 1.92 -7.82
C HIS A 11 -2.82 2.12 -8.61
N ARG A 12 -3.21 1.12 -9.41
CA ARG A 12 -4.40 1.20 -10.25
C ARG A 12 -5.69 0.85 -9.52
N THR A 13 -5.61 0.05 -8.46
CA THR A 13 -6.81 -0.53 -7.84
C THR A 13 -7.17 0.05 -6.47
N LEU A 14 -6.23 0.69 -5.76
CA LEU A 14 -6.55 1.30 -4.48
C LEU A 14 -7.48 2.49 -4.68
N LYS A 15 -8.60 2.50 -3.98
CA LYS A 15 -9.65 3.50 -4.17
C LYS A 15 -9.27 4.86 -3.63
N ASP A 16 -8.62 4.90 -2.47
CA ASP A 16 -8.24 6.16 -1.84
C ASP A 16 -6.85 6.03 -1.23
N PRO A 17 -5.80 6.37 -1.99
CA PRO A 17 -4.43 6.22 -1.50
C PRO A 17 -4.08 7.16 -0.35
N LYS A 18 -4.88 8.19 -0.08
CA LYS A 18 -4.63 9.12 1.04
C LYS A 18 -5.15 8.59 2.37
N ARG A 19 -5.98 7.55 2.36
CA ARG A 19 -6.45 6.91 3.59
C ARG A 19 -5.37 5.99 4.14
N PRO A 20 -5.34 5.77 5.47
CA PRO A 20 -4.47 4.72 6.01
C PRO A 20 -4.84 3.36 5.38
N ILE A 21 -3.85 2.64 4.92
CA ILE A 21 -4.05 1.39 4.18
C ILE A 21 -3.36 0.25 4.91
N THR A 22 -4.13 -0.81 5.26
CA THR A 22 -3.55 -2.04 5.79
C THR A 22 -3.26 -3.00 4.64
N VAL A 23 -2.44 -4.01 4.90
CA VAL A 23 -2.18 -5.06 3.90
C VAL A 23 -3.49 -5.77 3.53
N ALA A 24 -4.36 -5.99 4.51
CA ALA A 24 -5.66 -6.62 4.25
C ALA A 24 -6.51 -5.76 3.31
N ASP A 25 -6.55 -4.45 3.53
CA ASP A 25 -7.29 -3.54 2.65
C ASP A 25 -6.74 -3.62 1.23
N ALA A 26 -5.43 -3.58 1.09
CA ALA A 26 -4.78 -3.64 -0.21
C ALA A 26 -5.07 -4.96 -0.92
N SER A 27 -5.05 -6.05 -0.17
CA SER A 27 -5.35 -7.37 -0.72
C SER A 27 -6.79 -7.44 -1.24
N VAL A 28 -7.74 -6.95 -0.46
CA VAL A 28 -9.16 -6.97 -0.85
C VAL A 28 -9.41 -6.09 -2.08
N GLU A 29 -8.86 -4.88 -2.10
CA GLU A 29 -9.13 -3.94 -3.19
C GLU A 29 -8.42 -4.33 -4.49
N SER A 30 -7.26 -4.95 -4.39
CA SER A 30 -6.47 -5.33 -5.57
C SER A 30 -6.75 -6.74 -6.08
N GLY A 31 -7.24 -7.61 -5.22
CA GLY A 31 -7.37 -9.03 -5.52
C GLY A 31 -6.06 -9.80 -5.38
N LEU A 32 -4.99 -9.15 -4.93
CA LEU A 32 -3.70 -9.81 -4.75
C LEU A 32 -3.66 -10.60 -3.44
N PRO A 33 -2.90 -11.71 -3.40
CA PRO A 33 -2.62 -12.39 -2.13
C PRO A 33 -1.93 -11.43 -1.15
N LEU A 34 -2.09 -11.69 0.15
CA LEU A 34 -1.51 -10.84 1.19
C LEU A 34 -0.01 -10.59 0.99
N ARG A 35 0.73 -11.64 0.64
CA ARG A 35 2.18 -11.53 0.39
C ARG A 35 2.50 -10.50 -0.69
N ASP A 36 1.77 -10.57 -1.79
CA ASP A 36 2.01 -9.67 -2.91
C ASP A 36 1.53 -8.24 -2.60
N ALA A 37 0.41 -8.13 -1.89
CA ALA A 37 -0.10 -6.83 -1.46
C ALA A 37 0.90 -6.15 -0.51
N GLU A 38 1.49 -6.90 0.42
CA GLU A 38 2.51 -6.37 1.32
C GLU A 38 3.74 -5.88 0.56
N ALA A 39 4.24 -6.69 -0.36
CA ALA A 39 5.41 -6.34 -1.15
C ALA A 39 5.14 -5.08 -2.00
N GLY A 40 3.96 -5.02 -2.60
CA GLY A 40 3.57 -3.85 -3.40
C GLY A 40 3.43 -2.59 -2.57
N LEU A 41 2.83 -2.68 -1.38
CA LEU A 41 2.71 -1.54 -0.49
C LEU A 41 4.08 -1.04 -0.03
N THR A 42 4.99 -1.95 0.29
CA THR A 42 6.35 -1.58 0.69
C THR A 42 7.04 -0.83 -0.45
N TRP A 43 6.88 -1.31 -1.67
CA TRP A 43 7.43 -0.65 -2.85
C TRP A 43 6.87 0.76 -3.01
N LEU A 44 5.54 0.92 -2.92
CA LEU A 44 4.88 2.21 -3.04
C LEU A 44 5.28 3.16 -1.92
N THR A 45 5.44 2.65 -0.70
CA THR A 45 5.85 3.46 0.44
C THR A 45 7.22 4.08 0.18
N SER A 46 8.14 3.31 -0.40
CA SER A 46 9.46 3.82 -0.77
C SER A 46 9.37 4.82 -1.92
N GLU A 47 8.58 4.51 -2.94
CA GLU A 47 8.51 5.33 -4.16
C GLU A 47 7.83 6.67 -3.94
N TYR A 48 6.77 6.70 -3.13
CA TYR A 48 5.96 7.91 -2.90
C TYR A 48 6.18 8.51 -1.52
N ARG A 49 7.27 8.14 -0.85
CA ARG A 49 7.64 8.66 0.48
C ARG A 49 6.53 8.51 1.49
N GLY A 50 5.90 7.35 1.48
CA GLY A 50 4.89 7.01 2.47
C GLY A 50 5.52 6.71 3.82
N HIS A 51 4.67 6.55 4.82
CA HIS A 51 5.08 6.22 6.19
C HIS A 51 4.38 4.98 6.66
N LEU A 52 5.03 4.25 7.55
CA LEU A 52 4.44 3.13 8.26
C LEU A 52 4.09 3.59 9.66
N ARG A 53 2.93 3.16 10.15
CA ARG A 53 2.51 3.43 11.53
C ARG A 53 1.91 2.16 12.11
N VAL A 54 2.13 1.94 13.39
CA VAL A 54 1.52 0.83 14.13
C VAL A 54 0.34 1.38 14.90
N THR A 55 -0.83 0.75 14.74
CA THR A 55 -2.04 1.13 15.48
C THR A 55 -1.99 0.56 16.89
N GLU A 56 -2.92 1.01 17.75
CA GLU A 56 -3.03 0.49 19.11
C GLU A 56 -3.24 -1.02 19.14
N ASP A 57 -3.90 -1.55 18.14
CA ASP A 57 -4.17 -2.99 18.03
C ASP A 57 -2.96 -3.77 17.48
N GLY A 58 -1.87 -3.08 17.15
CA GLY A 58 -0.69 -3.72 16.61
C GLY A 58 -0.67 -3.90 15.10
N ASP A 59 -1.64 -3.33 14.40
CA ASP A 59 -1.70 -3.42 12.94
C ASP A 59 -0.79 -2.38 12.29
N LEU A 60 -0.12 -2.80 11.21
CA LEU A 60 0.67 -1.86 10.42
C LEU A 60 -0.23 -1.19 9.38
N VAL A 61 -0.14 0.14 9.31
CA VAL A 61 -0.85 0.89 8.28
C VAL A 61 0.15 1.70 7.47
N HIS A 62 -0.14 1.81 6.19
CA HIS A 62 0.67 2.60 5.25
C HIS A 62 -0.05 3.92 5.00
N LEU A 63 0.71 5.00 5.10
CA LEU A 63 0.18 6.36 4.97
C LEU A 63 0.87 7.07 3.80
N PHE A 64 0.08 7.61 2.90
CA PHE A 64 0.58 8.36 1.74
C PHE A 64 -0.04 9.76 1.78
N ALA A 65 0.63 10.69 2.44
CA ALA A 65 0.10 12.04 2.66
C ALA A 65 -0.29 12.75 1.35
N HIS A 66 0.44 12.48 0.28
CA HIS A 66 0.18 13.08 -1.03
C HIS A 66 -0.39 12.06 -2.03
N GLY A 67 -0.93 10.96 -1.52
CA GLY A 67 -1.40 9.90 -2.37
C GLY A 67 -0.26 9.31 -3.19
N PHE A 68 -0.52 9.02 -4.45
CA PHE A 68 0.49 8.49 -5.36
C PHE A 68 1.02 9.58 -6.30
N GLU A 69 1.18 10.77 -5.79
CA GLU A 69 1.81 11.86 -6.53
C GLU A 69 3.28 11.95 -6.15
N LYS A 70 4.13 12.07 -7.14
CA LYS A 70 5.56 12.27 -6.90
C LYS A 70 5.79 13.76 -6.61
N LEU A 71 6.56 14.00 -5.56
CA LEU A 71 6.91 15.37 -5.15
C LEU A 71 8.10 15.90 -5.96
#